data_399ab5ed401e75ab06047b8ff44c3ddb
#
_entry.id   399ab5ed401e75ab06047b8ff44c3ddb
#
_cell.length_a   1.000
_cell.length_b   1.000
_cell.length_c   1.000
_cell.angle_alpha   90.00
_cell.angle_beta   90.00
_cell.angle_gamma   90.00
#
_symmetry.space_group_name_H-M   'P 1'
#
loop_
_entity.id
_entity.type
_entity.pdbx_description
1 polymer ?
#
loop_
_entity_poly.entity_id
_entity_poly.type
_entity_poly.pdbx_seq_one_letter_code
_entity_poly.pdbx_strand_id
1 'polypeptide(L)'
;MPNIQVRSVKSTEGVNRPKRSLRAKICRWGLSVLVLGILVFLLVPSPIKPAKWSAPTAPSFEEAGPWKQNNKLSPAQLVTDAPQFPEFITFDKEGQLYTGDSDGKIYKVPFDAEGNPQKAQMFADTIGTPNGLIFDAKGDLIVTDVKRGLLSINPSGSIEVLADQVDGKPIYLANELDIAKDGSIYFSDTSNYGSVTFKEIAENKPHGRLLKYDPKTKQTTVLLEGLYFANGVALSADEDFVLVAESYHYQLTRYWLKGPKKGTSDIFVDNLAGFPDNITRDDQGHFWVGIFTTRISFVDQMHSNPWLASTMAKLPESLLSGASAPAKHGLAMELSPQGELIGSWHDPEGKLYGVTTAVSHNGYLYIGTAPGGSKGVHRVLLTK
;
A
#
# COMPACT_ATOMS: atom_id res chain seq x y z
N MET A 1 92.13 -37.05 -47.49
CA MET A 1 91.17 -37.03 -46.37
C MET A 1 90.59 -35.64 -46.32
N PRO A 2 89.32 -35.43 -46.66
CA PRO A 2 88.73 -34.09 -46.68
C PRO A 2 88.05 -33.74 -45.32
N ASN A 3 88.32 -32.50 -44.91
CA ASN A 3 87.74 -31.86 -43.72
C ASN A 3 86.26 -31.63 -43.85
N ILE A 4 85.49 -32.12 -42.89
CA ILE A 4 84.03 -31.82 -42.75
C ILE A 4 83.88 -30.66 -41.77
N GLN A 5 83.52 -29.50 -42.29
CA GLN A 5 83.04 -28.37 -41.44
C GLN A 5 81.59 -28.58 -41.02
N VAL A 6 81.35 -28.68 -39.72
CA VAL A 6 80.02 -28.67 -39.13
C VAL A 6 79.55 -27.22 -38.99
N ARG A 7 78.54 -26.82 -39.76
CA ARG A 7 77.81 -25.55 -39.58
C ARG A 7 76.79 -25.68 -38.40
N SER A 8 77.03 -24.91 -37.37
CA SER A 8 76.00 -24.74 -36.28
C SER A 8 74.91 -23.85 -36.78
N VAL A 9 73.69 -24.40 -36.79
CA VAL A 9 72.48 -23.65 -37.03
C VAL A 9 71.94 -23.10 -35.69
N LYS A 10 72.07 -21.79 -35.48
CA LYS A 10 71.34 -21.09 -34.37
C LYS A 10 69.96 -20.81 -34.83
N SER A 11 69.02 -21.58 -34.35
CA SER A 11 67.58 -21.26 -34.41
C SER A 11 67.15 -20.38 -33.20
N THR A 12 67.02 -19.10 -33.41
CA THR A 12 66.36 -18.20 -32.51
C THR A 12 65.02 -17.83 -33.11
N GLU A 13 64.03 -18.70 -32.97
CA GLU A 13 62.68 -18.29 -33.18
C GLU A 13 62.19 -17.49 -31.94
N GLY A 14 62.29 -16.16 -32.04
CA GLY A 14 61.64 -15.23 -31.12
C GLY A 14 60.13 -15.31 -31.30
N VAL A 15 59.48 -15.97 -30.37
CA VAL A 15 57.99 -15.94 -30.30
C VAL A 15 57.54 -14.50 -30.11
N ASN A 16 57.09 -13.88 -31.19
CA ASN A 16 56.59 -12.51 -31.22
C ASN A 16 55.19 -12.52 -30.59
N ARG A 17 55.09 -12.33 -29.26
CA ARG A 17 53.80 -12.17 -28.57
C ARG A 17 53.16 -10.86 -29.04
N PRO A 18 51.96 -10.89 -29.63
CA PRO A 18 51.31 -9.68 -30.11
C PRO A 18 51.16 -8.67 -28.98
N LYS A 19 51.70 -7.45 -29.15
CA LYS A 19 51.52 -6.35 -28.21
C LYS A 19 50.02 -6.01 -28.14
N ARG A 20 49.32 -6.39 -27.05
CA ARG A 20 47.94 -6.06 -26.83
C ARG A 20 47.74 -4.55 -26.97
N SER A 21 46.78 -4.12 -27.79
CA SER A 21 46.51 -2.71 -28.04
C SER A 21 46.14 -1.98 -26.73
N LEU A 22 46.47 -0.71 -26.62
CA LEU A 22 46.19 0.13 -25.45
C LEU A 22 44.69 0.06 -25.09
N ARG A 23 43.82 0.03 -26.10
CA ARG A 23 42.36 -0.15 -25.92
C ARG A 23 42.00 -1.46 -25.18
N ALA A 24 42.65 -2.57 -25.54
CA ALA A 24 42.38 -3.86 -24.85
C ALA A 24 42.87 -3.84 -23.39
N LYS A 25 43.92 -3.09 -23.06
CA LYS A 25 44.37 -2.89 -21.67
C LYS A 25 43.39 -2.04 -20.90
N ILE A 26 42.91 -0.91 -21.44
CA ILE A 26 41.91 -0.03 -20.82
C ILE A 26 40.60 -0.79 -20.55
N CYS A 27 40.10 -1.55 -21.53
CA CYS A 27 38.90 -2.38 -21.34
C CYS A 27 39.03 -3.41 -20.20
N ARG A 28 40.22 -4.06 -20.10
CA ARG A 28 40.47 -5.05 -19.04
C ARG A 28 40.58 -4.40 -17.67
N TRP A 29 41.23 -3.25 -17.53
CA TRP A 29 41.30 -2.49 -16.29
C TRP A 29 39.88 -2.00 -15.88
N GLY A 30 39.11 -1.47 -16.83
CA GLY A 30 37.73 -1.06 -16.60
C GLY A 30 36.84 -2.23 -16.10
N LEU A 31 36.94 -3.40 -16.75
CA LEU A 31 36.23 -4.61 -16.32
C LEU A 31 36.68 -5.08 -14.93
N SER A 32 38.01 -5.05 -14.64
CA SER A 32 38.51 -5.45 -13.32
C SER A 32 38.01 -4.52 -12.22
N VAL A 33 37.98 -3.20 -12.45
CA VAL A 33 37.44 -2.20 -11.51
C VAL A 33 35.95 -2.42 -11.30
N LEU A 34 35.18 -2.68 -12.36
CA LEU A 34 33.75 -2.98 -12.28
C LEU A 34 33.51 -4.25 -11.45
N VAL A 35 34.22 -5.34 -11.73
CA VAL A 35 34.10 -6.60 -10.97
C VAL A 35 34.48 -6.40 -9.51
N LEU A 36 35.55 -5.67 -9.21
CA LEU A 36 35.93 -5.34 -7.85
C LEU A 36 34.82 -4.51 -7.15
N GLY A 37 34.26 -3.51 -7.85
CA GLY A 37 33.14 -2.69 -7.33
C GLY A 37 31.94 -3.54 -7.00
N ILE A 38 31.54 -4.48 -7.87
CA ILE A 38 30.45 -5.43 -7.61
C ILE A 38 30.75 -6.31 -6.39
N LEU A 39 31.99 -6.85 -6.30
CA LEU A 39 32.37 -7.69 -5.15
C LEU A 39 32.30 -6.89 -3.84
N VAL A 40 32.83 -5.67 -3.82
CA VAL A 40 32.73 -4.78 -2.64
C VAL A 40 31.27 -4.49 -2.29
N PHE A 41 30.43 -4.16 -3.27
CA PHE A 41 29.00 -3.94 -3.07
C PHE A 41 28.30 -5.16 -2.46
N LEU A 42 28.62 -6.37 -2.93
CA LEU A 42 28.06 -7.61 -2.38
C LEU A 42 28.49 -7.86 -0.93
N LEU A 43 29.69 -7.42 -0.55
CA LEU A 43 30.20 -7.55 0.82
C LEU A 43 29.64 -6.51 1.80
N VAL A 44 29.06 -5.41 1.31
CA VAL A 44 28.38 -4.44 2.19
C VAL A 44 27.23 -5.13 2.92
N PRO A 45 27.10 -5.00 4.25
CA PRO A 45 25.97 -5.56 4.98
C PRO A 45 24.63 -5.01 4.50
N SER A 46 23.61 -5.86 4.44
CA SER A 46 22.24 -5.41 4.14
C SER A 46 21.70 -4.51 5.26
N PRO A 47 21.01 -3.40 4.94
CA PRO A 47 20.35 -2.56 5.94
C PRO A 47 19.07 -3.20 6.50
N ILE A 48 18.59 -4.31 5.92
CA ILE A 48 17.37 -5.02 6.30
C ILE A 48 17.64 -6.51 6.52
N LYS A 49 16.70 -7.18 7.19
CA LYS A 49 16.70 -8.64 7.41
C LYS A 49 15.41 -9.23 6.83
N PRO A 50 15.34 -9.49 5.52
CA PRO A 50 14.12 -9.92 4.86
C PRO A 50 13.57 -11.23 5.41
N ALA A 51 12.25 -11.27 5.60
CA ALA A 51 11.54 -12.52 5.83
C ALA A 51 11.25 -13.20 4.48
N LYS A 52 11.41 -14.53 4.45
CA LYS A 52 11.06 -15.32 3.26
C LYS A 52 9.57 -15.61 3.25
N TRP A 53 8.92 -15.23 2.17
CA TRP A 53 7.53 -15.59 1.90
C TRP A 53 7.35 -15.82 0.39
N SER A 54 6.53 -16.81 0.04
CA SER A 54 6.22 -17.10 -1.37
C SER A 54 4.74 -16.89 -1.58
N ALA A 55 4.39 -15.88 -2.34
CA ALA A 55 3.01 -15.60 -2.69
C ALA A 55 2.40 -16.81 -3.43
N PRO A 56 1.16 -17.19 -3.15
CA PRO A 56 0.43 -18.14 -3.97
C PRO A 56 0.23 -17.56 -5.38
N THR A 57 -0.08 -18.43 -6.36
CA THR A 57 -0.36 -17.98 -7.73
C THR A 57 -1.48 -16.96 -7.74
N ALA A 58 -1.24 -15.80 -8.37
CA ALA A 58 -2.23 -14.73 -8.47
C ALA A 58 -3.48 -15.20 -9.21
N PRO A 59 -4.68 -14.73 -8.82
CA PRO A 59 -5.90 -14.94 -9.59
C PRO A 59 -5.76 -14.42 -11.02
N SER A 60 -6.36 -15.12 -11.98
CA SER A 60 -6.36 -14.72 -13.39
C SER A 60 -7.45 -13.69 -13.67
N PHE A 61 -7.13 -12.68 -14.47
CA PHE A 61 -8.11 -11.72 -15.00
C PHE A 61 -8.71 -12.16 -16.34
N GLU A 62 -8.15 -13.19 -16.97
CA GLU A 62 -8.60 -13.69 -18.28
C GLU A 62 -9.63 -14.80 -18.12
N GLU A 63 -9.57 -15.57 -17.07
CA GLU A 63 -10.46 -16.69 -16.81
C GLU A 63 -11.84 -16.24 -16.34
N ALA A 64 -12.86 -17.06 -16.60
CA ALA A 64 -14.20 -16.82 -16.09
C ALA A 64 -14.19 -16.92 -14.55
N GLY A 65 -14.81 -15.92 -13.90
CA GLY A 65 -14.87 -15.86 -12.43
C GLY A 65 -15.03 -14.44 -11.93
N PRO A 66 -15.06 -14.24 -10.62
CA PRO A 66 -15.31 -12.92 -10.04
C PRO A 66 -14.14 -11.93 -10.25
N TRP A 67 -12.94 -12.42 -10.58
CA TRP A 67 -11.78 -11.60 -10.95
C TRP A 67 -11.70 -11.27 -12.45
N LYS A 68 -12.64 -11.78 -13.27
CA LYS A 68 -12.59 -11.54 -14.73
C LYS A 68 -12.58 -10.05 -15.03
N GLN A 69 -11.58 -9.63 -15.82
CA GLN A 69 -11.42 -8.25 -16.24
C GLN A 69 -12.70 -7.71 -16.92
N ASN A 70 -13.01 -6.47 -16.61
CA ASN A 70 -14.13 -5.71 -17.15
C ASN A 70 -13.74 -4.23 -17.24
N ASN A 71 -14.69 -3.36 -17.62
CA ASN A 71 -14.47 -1.92 -17.76
C ASN A 71 -15.40 -1.11 -16.82
N LYS A 72 -15.79 -1.69 -15.67
CA LYS A 72 -16.77 -1.04 -14.77
C LYS A 72 -16.26 0.27 -14.17
N LEU A 73 -14.93 0.43 -13.96
CA LEU A 73 -14.34 1.69 -13.50
C LEU A 73 -14.01 2.67 -14.63
N SER A 74 -13.91 2.21 -15.89
CA SER A 74 -13.53 3.08 -17.02
C SER A 74 -14.44 4.28 -17.25
N PRO A 75 -15.78 4.25 -16.98
CA PRO A 75 -16.65 5.41 -17.10
C PRO A 75 -16.62 6.35 -15.88
N ALA A 76 -15.69 6.15 -14.92
CA ALA A 76 -15.60 7.00 -13.74
C ALA A 76 -15.41 8.48 -14.11
N GLN A 77 -16.15 9.33 -13.42
CA GLN A 77 -16.13 10.78 -13.59
C GLN A 77 -15.37 11.44 -12.44
N LEU A 78 -14.60 12.46 -12.76
CA LEU A 78 -13.93 13.29 -11.76
C LEU A 78 -14.97 14.04 -10.93
N VAL A 79 -14.90 13.92 -9.61
CA VAL A 79 -15.71 14.68 -8.64
C VAL A 79 -14.99 15.96 -8.26
N THR A 80 -13.70 15.85 -7.95
CA THR A 80 -12.83 16.98 -7.59
C THR A 80 -11.38 16.60 -7.82
N ASP A 81 -10.56 17.58 -8.21
CA ASP A 81 -9.10 17.45 -8.32
C ASP A 81 -8.35 18.01 -7.09
N ALA A 82 -9.09 18.41 -6.07
CA ALA A 82 -8.55 18.86 -4.78
C ALA A 82 -9.18 18.03 -3.65
N PRO A 83 -8.37 17.21 -2.94
CA PRO A 83 -6.91 17.05 -3.06
C PRO A 83 -6.48 16.27 -4.31
N GLN A 84 -5.19 16.32 -4.60
CA GLN A 84 -4.67 15.58 -5.77
C GLN A 84 -4.64 14.05 -5.54
N PHE A 85 -4.39 13.63 -4.30
CA PHE A 85 -4.29 12.22 -3.92
C PHE A 85 -5.15 11.97 -2.68
N PRO A 86 -6.47 11.83 -2.88
CA PRO A 86 -7.43 11.56 -1.82
C PRO A 86 -7.31 10.11 -1.34
N GLU A 87 -6.55 9.89 -0.26
CA GLU A 87 -6.29 8.55 0.29
C GLU A 87 -7.57 7.87 0.75
N PHE A 88 -8.41 8.58 1.49
CA PHE A 88 -9.70 8.11 2.00
C PHE A 88 -10.82 9.09 1.71
N ILE A 89 -12.05 8.58 1.68
CA ILE A 89 -13.27 9.35 1.40
C ILE A 89 -14.31 9.01 2.45
N THR A 90 -14.93 10.02 3.03
CA THR A 90 -16.10 9.86 3.90
C THR A 90 -17.19 10.90 3.60
N PHE A 91 -18.38 10.70 4.15
CA PHE A 91 -19.50 11.62 3.98
C PHE A 91 -20.03 12.03 5.35
N ASP A 92 -20.42 13.32 5.48
CA ASP A 92 -21.18 13.76 6.62
C ASP A 92 -22.67 13.35 6.49
N LYS A 93 -23.46 13.59 7.54
CA LYS A 93 -24.90 13.25 7.57
C LYS A 93 -25.73 14.06 6.56
N GLU A 94 -25.22 15.16 6.05
CA GLU A 94 -25.79 15.95 4.97
C GLU A 94 -25.40 15.43 3.58
N GLY A 95 -24.58 14.37 3.48
CA GLY A 95 -24.09 13.78 2.24
C GLY A 95 -22.96 14.57 1.57
N GLN A 96 -22.28 15.47 2.29
CA GLN A 96 -21.12 16.18 1.78
C GLN A 96 -19.89 15.30 1.92
N LEU A 97 -19.02 15.32 0.91
CA LEU A 97 -17.81 14.50 0.88
C LEU A 97 -16.67 15.18 1.62
N TYR A 98 -15.91 14.40 2.39
CA TYR A 98 -14.67 14.82 3.01
C TYR A 98 -13.53 13.88 2.61
N THR A 99 -12.33 14.46 2.42
CA THR A 99 -11.13 13.70 2.04
C THR A 99 -9.87 14.46 2.44
N GLY A 100 -8.80 13.71 2.74
CA GLY A 100 -7.50 14.25 3.14
C GLY A 100 -6.49 14.28 1.99
N ASP A 101 -5.46 15.11 2.13
CA ASP A 101 -4.28 15.12 1.26
C ASP A 101 -3.00 14.89 2.08
N SER A 102 -1.99 14.35 1.44
CA SER A 102 -0.67 14.07 2.02
C SER A 102 0.06 15.33 2.56
N ASP A 103 -0.41 16.54 2.21
CA ASP A 103 0.12 17.82 2.72
C ASP A 103 -0.52 18.27 4.05
N GLY A 104 -1.40 17.48 4.65
CA GLY A 104 -2.05 17.75 5.94
C GLY A 104 -3.45 18.34 5.83
N LYS A 105 -3.89 18.71 4.66
CA LYS A 105 -5.18 19.37 4.49
C LYS A 105 -6.32 18.37 4.33
N ILE A 106 -7.45 18.71 4.94
CA ILE A 106 -8.72 18.00 4.76
C ILE A 106 -9.67 18.95 4.03
N TYR A 107 -10.29 18.43 2.99
CA TYR A 107 -11.22 19.16 2.15
C TYR A 107 -12.64 18.64 2.31
N LYS A 108 -13.60 19.57 2.28
CA LYS A 108 -15.02 19.31 2.12
C LYS A 108 -15.40 19.61 0.66
N VAL A 109 -16.11 18.69 0.02
CA VAL A 109 -16.70 18.87 -1.31
C VAL A 109 -18.21 18.89 -1.16
N PRO A 110 -18.86 20.07 -1.21
CA PRO A 110 -20.32 20.17 -1.17
C PRO A 110 -20.94 19.60 -2.45
N PHE A 111 -22.18 19.10 -2.30
CA PHE A 111 -23.03 18.73 -3.44
C PHE A 111 -24.26 19.63 -3.47
N ASP A 112 -24.72 20.01 -4.67
CA ASP A 112 -25.98 20.70 -4.86
C ASP A 112 -27.19 19.75 -4.73
N ALA A 113 -28.41 20.28 -4.86
CA ALA A 113 -29.64 19.49 -4.74
C ALA A 113 -29.78 18.44 -5.84
N GLU A 114 -29.11 18.63 -6.98
CA GLU A 114 -29.08 17.72 -8.12
C GLU A 114 -27.98 16.64 -7.98
N GLY A 115 -27.15 16.72 -6.93
CA GLY A 115 -26.03 15.78 -6.67
C GLY A 115 -24.78 16.09 -7.48
N ASN A 116 -24.60 17.32 -8.00
CA ASN A 116 -23.39 17.72 -8.67
C ASN A 116 -22.38 18.25 -7.65
N PRO A 117 -21.11 17.84 -7.75
CA PRO A 117 -20.06 18.31 -6.86
C PRO A 117 -19.78 19.79 -7.07
N GLN A 118 -19.58 20.50 -5.99
CA GLN A 118 -19.20 21.91 -5.96
C GLN A 118 -17.70 22.03 -5.67
N LYS A 119 -17.17 23.24 -5.74
CA LYS A 119 -15.74 23.51 -5.49
C LYS A 119 -15.35 23.02 -4.09
N ALA A 120 -14.27 22.24 -4.01
CA ALA A 120 -13.68 21.81 -2.75
C ALA A 120 -13.27 23.02 -1.88
N GLN A 121 -13.52 22.90 -0.59
CA GLN A 121 -13.22 23.90 0.43
C GLN A 121 -12.33 23.27 1.49
N MET A 122 -11.29 23.97 1.91
CA MET A 122 -10.45 23.51 3.01
C MET A 122 -11.27 23.50 4.29
N PHE A 123 -11.34 22.36 4.97
CA PHE A 123 -12.04 22.18 6.24
C PHE A 123 -11.10 22.29 7.43
N ALA A 124 -9.95 21.62 7.39
CA ALA A 124 -8.95 21.63 8.44
C ALA A 124 -7.56 21.38 7.88
N ASP A 125 -6.53 21.70 8.67
CA ASP A 125 -5.13 21.39 8.38
C ASP A 125 -4.53 20.69 9.61
N THR A 126 -4.21 19.40 9.47
CA THR A 126 -3.62 18.60 10.54
C THR A 126 -2.13 18.92 10.74
N ILE A 127 -1.50 19.60 9.79
CA ILE A 127 -0.04 19.78 9.73
C ILE A 127 0.69 18.43 9.72
N GLY A 128 -0.02 17.39 9.35
CA GLY A 128 0.40 15.99 9.37
C GLY A 128 0.30 15.33 8.00
N THR A 129 -0.34 14.17 7.99
CA THR A 129 -0.73 13.43 6.77
C THR A 129 -1.98 12.62 7.12
N PRO A 130 -3.18 13.18 6.93
CA PRO A 130 -4.44 12.50 7.22
C PRO A 130 -4.68 11.39 6.19
N ASN A 131 -4.89 10.16 6.67
CA ASN A 131 -5.20 8.99 5.86
C ASN A 131 -6.68 8.60 6.01
N GLY A 132 -7.07 7.89 7.07
CA GLY A 132 -8.46 7.50 7.32
C GLY A 132 -9.27 8.64 7.96
N LEU A 133 -10.54 8.76 7.56
CA LEU A 133 -11.47 9.80 8.03
C LEU A 133 -12.87 9.23 8.19
N ILE A 134 -13.46 9.30 9.39
CA ILE A 134 -14.85 8.91 9.63
C ILE A 134 -15.51 9.87 10.62
N PHE A 135 -16.76 10.26 10.38
CA PHE A 135 -17.53 11.02 11.34
C PHE A 135 -18.05 10.16 12.50
N ASP A 136 -17.86 10.62 13.71
CA ASP A 136 -18.49 10.00 14.87
C ASP A 136 -19.99 10.42 15.01
N ALA A 137 -20.68 9.81 15.96
CA ALA A 137 -22.10 10.09 16.20
C ALA A 137 -22.39 11.54 16.66
N LYS A 138 -21.38 12.27 17.12
CA LYS A 138 -21.51 13.70 17.53
C LYS A 138 -21.28 14.65 16.36
N GLY A 139 -20.75 14.15 15.24
CA GLY A 139 -20.38 14.93 14.07
C GLY A 139 -18.94 15.46 14.12
N ASP A 140 -18.11 14.95 15.03
CA ASP A 140 -16.67 15.18 14.99
C ASP A 140 -16.05 14.24 13.94
N LEU A 141 -15.10 14.77 13.16
CA LEU A 141 -14.34 14.00 12.19
C LEU A 141 -13.15 13.33 12.91
N ILE A 142 -13.20 12.01 13.02
CA ILE A 142 -12.10 11.22 13.55
C ILE A 142 -11.13 10.89 12.41
N VAL A 143 -9.85 11.12 12.66
CA VAL A 143 -8.81 11.06 11.63
C VAL A 143 -7.64 10.23 12.13
N THR A 144 -7.18 9.28 11.34
CA THR A 144 -5.84 8.72 11.48
C THR A 144 -4.85 9.57 10.71
N ASP A 145 -3.84 10.06 11.39
CA ASP A 145 -2.79 10.91 10.81
C ASP A 145 -1.42 10.25 11.00
N VAL A 146 -0.70 10.06 9.89
CA VAL A 146 0.60 9.35 9.89
C VAL A 146 1.60 9.96 10.88
N LYS A 147 1.59 11.28 11.06
CA LYS A 147 2.55 11.98 11.91
C LYS A 147 2.05 12.24 13.33
N ARG A 148 0.73 12.23 13.52
CA ARG A 148 0.09 12.70 14.76
C ARG A 148 -0.73 11.64 15.47
N GLY A 149 -0.91 10.45 14.88
CA GLY A 149 -1.70 9.35 15.43
C GLY A 149 -3.21 9.52 15.20
N LEU A 150 -4.02 9.28 16.21
CA LEU A 150 -5.48 9.39 16.16
C LEU A 150 -5.93 10.77 16.63
N LEU A 151 -6.70 11.45 15.78
CA LEU A 151 -7.19 12.82 16.02
C LEU A 151 -8.71 12.87 16.03
N SER A 152 -9.26 13.89 16.70
CA SER A 152 -10.65 14.32 16.58
C SER A 152 -10.69 15.77 16.12
N ILE A 153 -11.49 16.07 15.10
CA ILE A 153 -11.66 17.41 14.55
C ILE A 153 -13.13 17.78 14.66
N ASN A 154 -13.45 18.78 15.47
CA ASN A 154 -14.82 19.23 15.63
C ASN A 154 -15.33 20.02 14.41
N PRO A 155 -16.65 20.30 14.29
CA PRO A 155 -17.19 21.04 13.15
C PRO A 155 -16.62 22.46 12.94
N SER A 156 -15.97 23.06 13.97
CA SER A 156 -15.28 24.34 13.82
C SER A 156 -13.84 24.21 13.29
N GLY A 157 -13.35 22.97 13.05
CA GLY A 157 -11.99 22.70 12.61
C GLY A 157 -10.93 22.61 13.72
N SER A 158 -11.35 22.67 15.02
CA SER A 158 -10.40 22.50 16.13
C SER A 158 -9.99 21.03 16.28
N ILE A 159 -8.71 20.78 16.48
CA ILE A 159 -8.10 19.44 16.49
C ILE A 159 -7.66 19.06 17.90
N GLU A 160 -8.11 17.90 18.37
CA GLU A 160 -7.64 17.22 19.59
C GLU A 160 -6.86 15.96 19.19
N VAL A 161 -5.71 15.70 19.82
CA VAL A 161 -5.00 14.42 19.70
C VAL A 161 -5.61 13.45 20.69
N LEU A 162 -6.21 12.35 20.19
CA LEU A 162 -6.80 11.30 21.02
C LEU A 162 -5.75 10.29 21.48
N ALA A 163 -4.85 9.89 20.57
CA ALA A 163 -3.77 8.95 20.85
C ALA A 163 -2.62 9.12 19.86
N ASP A 164 -1.39 9.19 20.37
CA ASP A 164 -0.15 9.19 19.60
C ASP A 164 0.80 8.05 19.98
N GLN A 165 0.41 7.26 21.01
CA GLN A 165 1.18 6.13 21.53
C GLN A 165 0.27 5.06 22.14
N VAL A 166 0.79 3.85 22.23
CA VAL A 166 0.19 2.72 22.94
C VAL A 166 1.28 1.93 23.66
N ASP A 167 1.06 1.61 24.96
CA ASP A 167 2.02 0.89 25.83
C ASP A 167 3.43 1.53 25.84
N GLY A 168 3.50 2.87 25.80
CA GLY A 168 4.75 3.63 25.77
C GLY A 168 5.51 3.57 24.44
N LYS A 169 4.94 2.99 23.40
CA LYS A 169 5.49 2.98 22.03
C LYS A 169 4.70 3.93 21.15
N PRO A 170 5.34 4.70 20.27
CA PRO A 170 4.63 5.55 19.33
C PRO A 170 3.67 4.74 18.44
N ILE A 171 2.62 5.40 17.99
CA ILE A 171 1.87 5.00 16.79
C ILE A 171 2.67 5.56 15.62
N TYR A 172 3.21 4.67 14.79
CA TYR A 172 4.21 5.05 13.79
C TYR A 172 3.61 5.50 12.46
N LEU A 173 2.54 4.83 12.04
CA LEU A 173 1.87 5.07 10.77
C LEU A 173 0.38 4.71 10.94
N ALA A 174 -0.36 5.59 11.64
CA ALA A 174 -1.82 5.45 11.72
C ALA A 174 -2.42 5.61 10.33
N ASN A 175 -3.17 4.58 9.87
CA ASN A 175 -3.61 4.51 8.48
C ASN A 175 -5.13 4.62 8.34
N GLU A 176 -5.89 3.58 8.66
CA GLU A 176 -7.35 3.61 8.54
C GLU A 176 -8.04 3.28 9.85
N LEU A 177 -9.33 3.63 9.94
CA LEU A 177 -10.14 3.43 11.14
C LEU A 177 -11.58 3.07 10.79
N ASP A 178 -12.27 2.44 11.77
CA ASP A 178 -13.74 2.36 11.82
C ASP A 178 -14.23 2.57 13.25
N ILE A 179 -15.47 3.03 13.39
CA ILE A 179 -16.05 3.43 14.68
C ILE A 179 -17.24 2.54 15.02
N ALA A 180 -17.19 1.86 16.15
CA ALA A 180 -18.28 1.06 16.65
C ALA A 180 -19.42 1.94 17.24
N LYS A 181 -20.61 1.37 17.35
CA LYS A 181 -21.81 2.03 17.91
C LYS A 181 -21.63 2.53 19.34
N ASP A 182 -20.73 1.90 20.12
CA ASP A 182 -20.40 2.33 21.48
C ASP A 182 -19.37 3.49 21.52
N GLY A 183 -18.89 3.93 20.38
CA GLY A 183 -17.89 4.97 20.16
C GLY A 183 -16.44 4.46 20.20
N SER A 184 -16.21 3.16 20.40
CA SER A 184 -14.86 2.59 20.31
C SER A 184 -14.31 2.74 18.90
N ILE A 185 -13.07 3.17 18.77
CA ILE A 185 -12.42 3.38 17.49
C ILE A 185 -11.39 2.25 17.27
N TYR A 186 -11.53 1.55 16.18
CA TYR A 186 -10.58 0.52 15.73
C TYR A 186 -9.75 1.08 14.59
N PHE A 187 -8.44 0.97 14.67
CA PHE A 187 -7.56 1.56 13.65
C PHE A 187 -6.27 0.78 13.48
N SER A 188 -5.69 0.90 12.31
CA SER A 188 -4.41 0.28 11.99
C SER A 188 -3.24 1.21 12.29
N ASP A 189 -2.13 0.61 12.74
CA ASP A 189 -0.79 1.18 12.72
C ASP A 189 0.05 0.30 11.79
N THR A 190 0.29 0.80 10.61
CA THR A 190 0.71 0.00 9.46
C THR A 190 2.07 -0.63 9.66
N SER A 191 3.03 0.14 10.19
CA SER A 191 4.42 -0.27 10.22
C SER A 191 5.25 0.63 11.13
N ASN A 192 6.31 0.07 11.72
CA ASN A 192 7.26 0.81 12.55
C ASN A 192 8.31 1.61 11.75
N TYR A 193 8.22 1.65 10.43
CA TYR A 193 9.06 2.50 9.57
C TYR A 193 8.61 3.97 9.55
N GLY A 194 7.36 4.25 9.90
CA GLY A 194 6.80 5.61 9.91
C GLY A 194 6.61 6.22 8.52
N SER A 195 6.90 5.49 7.46
CA SER A 195 6.69 5.87 6.06
C SER A 195 6.83 4.64 5.16
N VAL A 196 6.15 4.65 4.02
CA VAL A 196 6.28 3.59 3.01
C VAL A 196 7.60 3.75 2.28
N THR A 197 8.47 2.76 2.38
CA THR A 197 9.78 2.73 1.74
C THR A 197 10.01 1.42 1.00
N PHE A 198 10.85 1.43 -0.03
CA PHE A 198 11.24 0.20 -0.69
C PHE A 198 11.89 -0.82 0.26
N LYS A 199 12.64 -0.33 1.26
CA LYS A 199 13.27 -1.19 2.26
C LYS A 199 12.25 -1.95 3.10
N GLU A 200 11.16 -1.30 3.48
CA GLU A 200 10.06 -1.93 4.19
C GLU A 200 9.38 -3.01 3.34
N ILE A 201 9.02 -2.66 2.08
CA ILE A 201 8.47 -3.64 1.13
C ILE A 201 9.42 -4.84 0.99
N ALA A 202 10.72 -4.60 0.80
CA ALA A 202 11.72 -5.65 0.63
C ALA A 202 11.95 -6.48 1.91
N GLU A 203 11.79 -5.90 3.10
CA GLU A 203 11.95 -6.62 4.36
C GLU A 203 10.80 -7.59 4.63
N ASN A 204 9.59 -7.25 4.23
CA ASN A 204 8.39 -8.07 4.35
C ASN A 204 8.22 -8.66 5.77
N LYS A 205 8.23 -7.80 6.78
CA LYS A 205 8.08 -8.21 8.16
C LYS A 205 6.76 -7.78 8.77
N PRO A 206 6.28 -8.52 9.77
CA PRO A 206 4.99 -8.27 10.41
C PRO A 206 5.12 -7.15 11.47
N HIS A 207 5.24 -5.91 11.03
CA HIS A 207 5.37 -4.74 11.88
C HIS A 207 4.03 -4.09 12.22
N GLY A 208 2.97 -4.43 11.49
CA GLY A 208 1.65 -3.83 11.63
C GLY A 208 0.90 -4.28 12.88
N ARG A 209 0.02 -3.40 13.36
CA ARG A 209 -0.84 -3.60 14.53
C ARG A 209 -2.28 -3.18 14.24
N LEU A 210 -3.24 -3.87 14.86
CA LEU A 210 -4.62 -3.41 15.01
C LEU A 210 -4.79 -2.87 16.42
N LEU A 211 -5.24 -1.63 16.53
CA LEU A 211 -5.40 -0.89 17.77
C LEU A 211 -6.87 -0.60 18.05
N LYS A 212 -7.23 -0.45 19.33
CA LYS A 212 -8.53 0.03 19.77
C LYS A 212 -8.35 1.20 20.73
N TYR A 213 -8.99 2.32 20.44
CA TYR A 213 -9.16 3.45 21.36
C TYR A 213 -10.55 3.40 22.00
N ASP A 214 -10.61 3.49 23.31
CA ASP A 214 -11.87 3.58 24.08
C ASP A 214 -12.09 5.05 24.52
N PRO A 215 -13.10 5.74 23.99
CA PRO A 215 -13.34 7.15 24.30
C PRO A 215 -13.81 7.39 25.76
N LYS A 216 -14.27 6.35 26.46
CA LYS A 216 -14.73 6.48 27.86
C LYS A 216 -13.53 6.51 28.82
N THR A 217 -12.54 5.67 28.56
CA THR A 217 -11.32 5.58 29.39
C THR A 217 -10.17 6.40 28.82
N LYS A 218 -10.28 6.87 27.58
CA LYS A 218 -9.23 7.53 26.80
C LYS A 218 -7.95 6.66 26.68
N GLN A 219 -8.11 5.35 26.64
CA GLN A 219 -7.00 4.40 26.54
C GLN A 219 -6.99 3.73 25.16
N THR A 220 -5.77 3.58 24.64
CA THR A 220 -5.50 2.78 23.46
C THR A 220 -4.93 1.42 23.85
N THR A 221 -5.39 0.35 23.23
CA THR A 221 -4.92 -1.01 23.46
C THR A 221 -4.56 -1.68 22.14
N VAL A 222 -3.55 -2.55 22.17
CA VAL A 222 -3.21 -3.41 21.03
C VAL A 222 -4.13 -4.62 21.05
N LEU A 223 -4.84 -4.85 19.94
CA LEU A 223 -5.70 -6.04 19.78
C LEU A 223 -4.98 -7.17 19.04
N LEU A 224 -4.21 -6.82 18.01
CA LEU A 224 -3.46 -7.77 17.18
C LEU A 224 -2.14 -7.15 16.75
N GLU A 225 -1.07 -7.93 16.83
CA GLU A 225 0.27 -7.60 16.34
C GLU A 225 0.67 -8.60 15.25
N GLY A 226 1.74 -8.29 14.56
CA GLY A 226 2.32 -9.23 13.60
C GLY A 226 1.64 -9.22 12.24
N LEU A 227 1.07 -8.08 11.85
CA LEU A 227 0.42 -7.88 10.56
C LEU A 227 1.43 -7.39 9.51
N TYR A 228 1.26 -7.85 8.27
CA TYR A 228 2.14 -7.52 7.15
C TYR A 228 1.60 -6.31 6.39
N PHE A 229 2.00 -5.11 6.84
CA PHE A 229 1.51 -3.82 6.38
C PHE A 229 0.00 -3.69 6.63
N ALA A 230 -0.36 -3.50 7.92
CA ALA A 230 -1.75 -3.32 8.34
C ALA A 230 -2.30 -2.01 7.76
N ASN A 231 -3.25 -2.15 6.82
CA ASN A 231 -3.85 -1.05 6.08
C ASN A 231 -5.33 -0.90 6.47
N GLY A 232 -6.25 -1.07 5.56
CA GLY A 232 -7.68 -0.90 5.73
C GLY A 232 -8.29 -1.60 6.95
N VAL A 233 -9.23 -0.93 7.62
CA VAL A 233 -9.94 -1.44 8.81
C VAL A 233 -11.44 -1.26 8.62
N ALA A 234 -12.24 -2.32 8.83
CA ALA A 234 -13.70 -2.22 8.78
C ALA A 234 -14.37 -3.17 9.76
N LEU A 235 -15.38 -2.69 10.48
CA LEU A 235 -16.25 -3.48 11.35
C LEU A 235 -17.31 -4.23 10.53
N SER A 236 -17.67 -5.44 10.94
CA SER A 236 -18.88 -6.09 10.43
C SER A 236 -20.14 -5.34 10.87
N ALA A 237 -21.25 -5.51 10.14
CA ALA A 237 -22.51 -4.80 10.40
C ALA A 237 -23.02 -5.00 11.83
N ASP A 238 -22.82 -6.19 12.40
CA ASP A 238 -23.22 -6.56 13.76
C ASP A 238 -22.08 -6.35 14.78
N GLU A 239 -20.92 -5.82 14.31
CA GLU A 239 -19.72 -5.61 15.12
C GLU A 239 -19.24 -6.90 15.82
N ASP A 240 -19.41 -8.03 15.16
CA ASP A 240 -18.94 -9.32 15.66
C ASP A 240 -17.45 -9.48 15.45
N PHE A 241 -16.92 -8.83 14.43
CA PHE A 241 -15.52 -8.80 14.11
C PHE A 241 -15.09 -7.48 13.46
N VAL A 242 -13.80 -7.25 13.42
CA VAL A 242 -13.15 -6.22 12.63
C VAL A 242 -12.18 -6.87 11.64
N LEU A 243 -12.18 -6.38 10.40
CA LEU A 243 -11.23 -6.74 9.36
C LEU A 243 -10.03 -5.81 9.39
N VAL A 244 -8.87 -6.31 9.02
CA VAL A 244 -7.68 -5.52 8.71
C VAL A 244 -7.02 -6.05 7.44
N ALA A 245 -6.72 -5.15 6.50
CA ALA A 245 -6.01 -5.50 5.28
C ALA A 245 -4.52 -5.70 5.57
N GLU A 246 -3.94 -6.78 5.04
CA GLU A 246 -2.50 -7.02 5.04
C GLU A 246 -1.98 -6.92 3.61
N SER A 247 -1.58 -5.70 3.21
CA SER A 247 -1.27 -5.39 1.82
C SER A 247 -0.17 -6.26 1.24
N TYR A 248 0.90 -6.55 2.01
CA TYR A 248 2.05 -7.32 1.52
C TYR A 248 1.81 -8.83 1.45
N HIS A 249 0.75 -9.33 2.08
CA HIS A 249 0.37 -10.75 2.04
C HIS A 249 -0.91 -11.01 1.23
N TYR A 250 -1.45 -9.97 0.56
CA TYR A 250 -2.62 -10.09 -0.31
C TYR A 250 -3.82 -10.75 0.36
N GLN A 251 -4.11 -10.34 1.62
CA GLN A 251 -5.16 -10.95 2.43
C GLN A 251 -5.88 -9.92 3.30
N LEU A 252 -7.05 -10.31 3.80
CA LEU A 252 -7.75 -9.63 4.88
C LEU A 252 -7.78 -10.55 6.09
N THR A 253 -7.32 -10.06 7.24
CA THR A 253 -7.37 -10.76 8.51
C THR A 253 -8.55 -10.28 9.33
N ARG A 254 -9.28 -11.21 9.94
CA ARG A 254 -10.42 -10.95 10.81
C ARG A 254 -10.03 -11.13 12.27
N TYR A 255 -10.35 -10.15 13.09
CA TYR A 255 -10.23 -10.23 14.55
C TYR A 255 -11.62 -10.24 15.18
N TRP A 256 -11.92 -11.29 15.95
CA TRP A 256 -13.23 -11.50 16.55
C TRP A 256 -13.44 -10.65 17.79
N LEU A 257 -14.52 -9.87 17.81
CA LEU A 257 -14.90 -8.99 18.91
C LEU A 257 -15.96 -9.62 19.82
N LYS A 258 -16.76 -10.56 19.30
CA LYS A 258 -17.85 -11.23 20.01
C LYS A 258 -17.83 -12.75 19.80
N GLY A 259 -18.67 -13.44 20.56
CA GLY A 259 -18.89 -14.88 20.42
C GLY A 259 -17.76 -15.75 20.96
N PRO A 260 -17.78 -17.05 20.65
CA PRO A 260 -16.81 -18.03 21.18
C PRO A 260 -15.36 -17.80 20.74
N LYS A 261 -15.17 -17.10 19.63
CA LYS A 261 -13.85 -16.78 19.07
C LYS A 261 -13.31 -15.40 19.52
N LYS A 262 -14.04 -14.69 20.39
CA LYS A 262 -13.61 -13.36 20.86
C LYS A 262 -12.16 -13.34 21.30
N GLY A 263 -11.39 -12.36 20.81
CA GLY A 263 -9.97 -12.19 21.11
C GLY A 263 -9.04 -13.06 20.26
N THR A 264 -9.55 -13.79 19.28
CA THR A 264 -8.75 -14.55 18.30
C THR A 264 -8.84 -13.95 16.92
N SER A 265 -7.92 -14.32 16.03
CA SER A 265 -7.93 -13.93 14.62
C SER A 265 -7.88 -15.14 13.70
N ASP A 266 -8.43 -14.97 12.50
CA ASP A 266 -8.31 -15.90 11.38
C ASP A 266 -8.25 -15.13 10.06
N ILE A 267 -7.88 -15.82 8.98
CA ILE A 267 -7.90 -15.22 7.63
C ILE A 267 -9.35 -15.17 7.16
N PHE A 268 -9.81 -13.98 6.77
CA PHE A 268 -11.15 -13.76 6.22
C PHE A 268 -11.19 -14.07 4.72
N VAL A 269 -10.22 -13.55 3.98
CA VAL A 269 -9.99 -13.84 2.57
C VAL A 269 -8.50 -13.72 2.27
N ASP A 270 -7.97 -14.60 1.45
CA ASP A 270 -6.57 -14.61 1.03
C ASP A 270 -6.41 -14.59 -0.49
N ASN A 271 -5.18 -14.62 -0.94
CA ASN A 271 -4.82 -14.71 -2.34
C ASN A 271 -5.50 -13.66 -3.23
N LEU A 272 -5.59 -12.42 -2.75
CA LEU A 272 -6.15 -11.32 -3.51
C LEU A 272 -5.30 -11.01 -4.76
N ALA A 273 -5.93 -10.44 -5.78
CA ALA A 273 -5.30 -10.16 -7.08
C ALA A 273 -4.32 -8.96 -7.06
N GLY A 274 -4.14 -8.31 -5.93
CA GLY A 274 -3.25 -7.17 -5.73
C GLY A 274 -3.12 -6.78 -4.27
N PHE A 275 -2.57 -5.62 -4.02
CA PHE A 275 -2.33 -5.08 -2.69
C PHE A 275 -3.63 -4.47 -2.15
N PRO A 276 -4.33 -5.13 -1.20
CA PRO A 276 -5.50 -4.54 -0.57
C PRO A 276 -5.08 -3.29 0.20
N ASP A 277 -5.87 -2.26 0.06
CA ASP A 277 -5.67 -0.97 0.72
C ASP A 277 -6.81 -0.73 1.70
N ASN A 278 -7.59 0.33 1.59
CA ASN A 278 -8.65 0.64 2.52
C ASN A 278 -9.88 -0.26 2.33
N ILE A 279 -10.59 -0.51 3.43
CA ILE A 279 -11.82 -1.32 3.45
C ILE A 279 -12.96 -0.42 3.90
N THR A 280 -14.04 -0.38 3.14
CA THR A 280 -15.28 0.27 3.56
C THR A 280 -16.43 -0.72 3.58
N ARG A 281 -17.48 -0.41 4.31
CA ARG A 281 -18.67 -1.25 4.40
C ARG A 281 -19.90 -0.47 3.93
N ASP A 282 -20.71 -1.07 3.07
CA ASP A 282 -21.96 -0.48 2.62
C ASP A 282 -23.15 -0.82 3.56
N ASP A 283 -24.33 -0.26 3.26
CA ASP A 283 -25.56 -0.48 4.04
C ASP A 283 -26.10 -1.92 3.96
N GLN A 284 -25.63 -2.71 2.99
CA GLN A 284 -26.00 -4.13 2.84
C GLN A 284 -25.04 -5.03 3.64
N GLY A 285 -23.99 -4.45 4.22
CA GLY A 285 -22.96 -5.15 4.96
C GLY A 285 -21.85 -5.74 4.08
N HIS A 286 -21.84 -5.43 2.76
CA HIS A 286 -20.74 -5.80 1.88
C HIS A 286 -19.52 -4.96 2.18
N PHE A 287 -18.34 -5.55 1.97
CA PHE A 287 -17.07 -4.85 2.10
C PHE A 287 -16.55 -4.46 0.72
N TRP A 288 -16.25 -3.20 0.56
CA TRP A 288 -15.55 -2.65 -0.60
C TRP A 288 -14.09 -2.47 -0.27
N VAL A 289 -13.21 -2.96 -1.13
CA VAL A 289 -11.76 -2.87 -0.91
C VAL A 289 -11.10 -2.22 -2.10
N GLY A 290 -10.36 -1.15 -1.85
CA GLY A 290 -9.44 -0.59 -2.81
C GLY A 290 -8.26 -1.55 -3.03
N ILE A 291 -7.85 -1.71 -4.27
CA ILE A 291 -6.63 -2.46 -4.61
C ILE A 291 -5.65 -1.47 -5.22
N PHE A 292 -4.67 -1.05 -4.42
CA PHE A 292 -3.71 -0.01 -4.82
C PHE A 292 -3.02 -0.33 -6.14
N THR A 293 -2.58 -1.57 -6.30
CA THR A 293 -2.03 -2.08 -7.55
C THR A 293 -2.26 -3.58 -7.66
N THR A 294 -2.31 -4.09 -8.88
CA THR A 294 -2.22 -5.53 -9.11
C THR A 294 -0.89 -6.07 -8.62
N ARG A 295 -0.76 -7.39 -8.45
CA ARG A 295 0.50 -7.98 -7.99
C ARG A 295 1.67 -7.60 -8.86
N ILE A 296 2.80 -7.31 -8.23
CA ILE A 296 4.05 -6.93 -8.88
C ILE A 296 4.99 -8.14 -8.81
N SER A 297 5.20 -8.81 -9.94
CA SER A 297 6.03 -10.03 -10.01
C SER A 297 7.44 -9.84 -9.41
N PHE A 298 8.02 -8.65 -9.53
CA PHE A 298 9.31 -8.35 -8.94
C PHE A 298 9.27 -8.34 -7.41
N VAL A 299 8.18 -7.84 -6.80
CA VAL A 299 7.98 -7.85 -5.35
C VAL A 299 7.81 -9.28 -4.85
N ASP A 300 7.00 -10.10 -5.54
CA ASP A 300 6.83 -11.52 -5.21
C ASP A 300 8.15 -12.31 -5.30
N GLN A 301 8.98 -12.01 -6.31
CA GLN A 301 10.32 -12.59 -6.43
C GLN A 301 11.24 -12.16 -5.29
N MET A 302 11.21 -10.89 -4.87
CA MET A 302 11.98 -10.42 -3.72
C MET A 302 11.56 -11.13 -2.43
N HIS A 303 10.27 -11.23 -2.16
CA HIS A 303 9.75 -11.87 -0.96
C HIS A 303 10.10 -13.37 -0.92
N SER A 304 10.14 -14.04 -2.07
CA SER A 304 10.56 -15.45 -2.15
C SER A 304 12.08 -15.65 -2.05
N ASN A 305 12.88 -14.59 -2.29
CA ASN A 305 14.33 -14.62 -2.33
C ASN A 305 14.97 -13.54 -1.41
N PRO A 306 15.19 -13.83 -0.12
CA PRO A 306 15.80 -12.89 0.83
C PRO A 306 17.17 -12.32 0.39
N TRP A 307 17.95 -13.08 -0.39
CA TRP A 307 19.23 -12.58 -0.91
C TRP A 307 19.01 -11.45 -1.93
N LEU A 308 18.03 -11.61 -2.83
CA LEU A 308 17.65 -10.55 -3.78
C LEU A 308 17.16 -9.31 -3.04
N ALA A 309 16.22 -9.45 -2.11
CA ALA A 309 15.71 -8.37 -1.28
C ALA A 309 16.84 -7.63 -0.53
N SER A 310 17.73 -8.38 0.13
CA SER A 310 18.91 -7.83 0.82
C SER A 310 19.85 -7.07 -0.11
N THR A 311 20.02 -7.56 -1.33
CA THR A 311 20.91 -6.93 -2.32
C THR A 311 20.29 -5.64 -2.86
N MET A 312 19.00 -5.67 -3.20
CA MET A 312 18.27 -4.48 -3.68
C MET A 312 18.23 -3.38 -2.63
N ALA A 313 18.00 -3.72 -1.37
CA ALA A 313 17.92 -2.75 -0.27
C ALA A 313 19.22 -1.96 0.00
N LYS A 314 20.35 -2.38 -0.58
CA LYS A 314 21.63 -1.63 -0.54
C LYS A 314 21.66 -0.47 -1.53
N LEU A 315 20.77 -0.47 -2.52
CA LEU A 315 20.68 0.60 -3.51
C LEU A 315 20.01 1.85 -2.90
N PRO A 316 20.34 3.05 -3.40
CA PRO A 316 19.63 4.27 -3.03
C PRO A 316 18.13 4.17 -3.38
N GLU A 317 17.28 4.66 -2.48
CA GLU A 317 15.82 4.68 -2.65
C GLU A 317 15.39 5.31 -3.99
N SER A 318 16.08 6.37 -4.42
CA SER A 318 15.81 7.08 -5.68
C SER A 318 15.95 6.20 -6.94
N LEU A 319 16.69 5.11 -6.86
CA LEU A 319 16.81 4.14 -7.97
C LEU A 319 15.72 3.07 -7.95
N LEU A 320 14.99 2.95 -6.84
CA LEU A 320 14.02 1.89 -6.56
C LEU A 320 12.57 2.37 -6.56
N SER A 321 12.36 3.68 -6.50
CA SER A 321 11.02 4.29 -6.40
C SER A 321 10.05 3.87 -7.53
N GLY A 322 10.58 3.51 -8.71
CA GLY A 322 9.76 2.99 -9.80
C GLY A 322 9.42 1.49 -9.70
N ALA A 323 10.13 0.74 -8.86
CA ALA A 323 9.96 -0.73 -8.78
C ALA A 323 8.69 -1.15 -8.04
N SER A 324 8.11 -0.25 -7.23
CA SER A 324 6.86 -0.42 -6.49
C SER A 324 5.75 0.54 -6.96
N ALA A 325 5.94 1.22 -8.09
CA ALA A 325 4.92 2.09 -8.66
C ALA A 325 3.68 1.28 -9.05
N PRO A 326 2.46 1.82 -8.84
CA PRO A 326 1.23 1.12 -9.18
C PRO A 326 1.14 0.86 -10.69
N ALA A 327 0.65 -0.32 -11.04
CA ALA A 327 0.28 -0.62 -12.42
C ALA A 327 -0.82 0.34 -12.88
N LYS A 328 -0.78 0.73 -14.15
CA LYS A 328 -1.88 1.51 -14.76
C LYS A 328 -3.08 0.61 -15.02
N HIS A 329 -3.70 0.16 -13.94
CA HIS A 329 -4.87 -0.71 -13.92
C HIS A 329 -5.67 -0.42 -12.66
N GLY A 330 -6.81 0.22 -12.79
CA GLY A 330 -7.71 0.48 -11.68
C GLY A 330 -8.40 -0.81 -11.23
N LEU A 331 -8.43 -1.04 -9.93
CA LEU A 331 -9.05 -2.24 -9.36
C LEU A 331 -9.67 -1.95 -7.99
N ALA A 332 -10.94 -2.30 -7.87
CA ALA A 332 -11.65 -2.41 -6.61
C ALA A 332 -12.39 -3.75 -6.55
N MET A 333 -12.67 -4.25 -5.36
CA MET A 333 -13.43 -5.49 -5.18
C MET A 333 -14.56 -5.32 -4.17
N GLU A 334 -15.59 -6.14 -4.33
CA GLU A 334 -16.74 -6.23 -3.45
C GLU A 334 -16.81 -7.63 -2.85
N LEU A 335 -16.88 -7.71 -1.51
CA LEU A 335 -16.98 -8.97 -0.77
C LEU A 335 -18.33 -9.04 -0.04
N SER A 336 -18.89 -10.24 0.05
CA SER A 336 -20.02 -10.51 0.93
C SER A 336 -19.63 -10.35 2.41
N PRO A 337 -20.60 -10.24 3.33
CA PRO A 337 -20.32 -10.27 4.77
C PRO A 337 -19.62 -11.54 5.26
N GLN A 338 -19.60 -12.60 4.45
CA GLN A 338 -18.94 -13.87 4.73
C GLN A 338 -17.54 -14.00 4.10
N GLY A 339 -17.14 -13.02 3.26
CA GLY A 339 -15.83 -13.01 2.58
C GLY A 339 -15.85 -13.61 1.18
N GLU A 340 -17.02 -13.89 0.63
CA GLU A 340 -17.13 -14.35 -0.76
C GLU A 340 -16.91 -13.16 -1.70
N LEU A 341 -16.06 -13.30 -2.72
CA LEU A 341 -15.87 -12.27 -3.73
C LEU A 341 -17.09 -12.20 -4.65
N ILE A 342 -17.90 -11.16 -4.48
CA ILE A 342 -19.10 -10.88 -5.28
C ILE A 342 -18.69 -10.42 -6.68
N GLY A 343 -17.68 -9.55 -6.76
CA GLY A 343 -17.19 -9.04 -8.02
C GLY A 343 -15.97 -8.16 -7.89
N SER A 344 -15.36 -7.90 -9.03
CA SER A 344 -14.27 -6.93 -9.19
C SER A 344 -14.65 -5.86 -10.20
N TRP A 345 -14.08 -4.68 -10.01
CA TRP A 345 -14.31 -3.49 -10.82
C TRP A 345 -12.98 -3.02 -11.37
N HIS A 346 -12.86 -3.00 -12.71
CA HIS A 346 -11.59 -2.75 -13.38
C HIS A 346 -11.63 -1.50 -14.25
N ASP A 347 -10.47 -0.82 -14.35
CA ASP A 347 -10.12 0.06 -15.45
C ASP A 347 -8.79 -0.39 -16.09
N PRO A 348 -8.84 -1.30 -17.07
CA PRO A 348 -7.64 -1.82 -17.71
C PRO A 348 -6.97 -0.81 -18.66
N GLU A 349 -7.66 0.28 -19.04
CA GLU A 349 -7.07 1.37 -19.82
C GLU A 349 -6.18 2.27 -18.95
N GLY A 350 -6.29 2.18 -17.63
CA GLY A 350 -5.46 2.91 -16.67
C GLY A 350 -5.69 4.42 -16.69
N LYS A 351 -6.91 4.85 -16.94
CA LYS A 351 -7.36 6.24 -16.70
C LYS A 351 -7.52 6.49 -15.22
N LEU A 352 -8.08 5.51 -14.53
CA LEU A 352 -8.19 5.44 -13.07
C LEU A 352 -7.30 4.30 -12.58
N TYR A 353 -6.33 4.58 -11.70
CA TYR A 353 -5.43 3.59 -11.11
C TYR A 353 -4.83 4.10 -9.79
N GLY A 354 -4.17 3.23 -9.03
CA GLY A 354 -3.71 3.56 -7.69
C GLY A 354 -4.88 3.70 -6.71
N VAL A 355 -5.87 2.80 -6.83
CA VAL A 355 -7.11 2.83 -6.06
C VAL A 355 -6.83 2.45 -4.62
N THR A 356 -6.98 3.40 -3.70
CA THR A 356 -6.84 3.16 -2.26
C THR A 356 -8.17 2.89 -1.59
N THR A 357 -9.19 3.63 -1.95
CA THR A 357 -10.52 3.57 -1.33
C THR A 357 -11.62 3.41 -2.36
N ALA A 358 -12.64 2.63 -2.02
CA ALA A 358 -13.88 2.48 -2.76
C ALA A 358 -15.06 2.61 -1.77
N VAL A 359 -15.86 3.67 -1.88
CA VAL A 359 -16.99 3.98 -0.98
C VAL A 359 -18.29 3.97 -1.75
N SER A 360 -19.21 3.06 -1.39
CA SER A 360 -20.58 3.05 -1.92
C SER A 360 -21.40 4.14 -1.21
N HIS A 361 -21.91 5.12 -1.96
CA HIS A 361 -22.75 6.18 -1.43
C HIS A 361 -23.75 6.69 -2.47
N ASN A 362 -25.04 6.76 -2.14
CA ASN A 362 -26.10 7.30 -2.99
C ASN A 362 -26.10 6.78 -4.43
N GLY A 363 -25.91 5.46 -4.61
CA GLY A 363 -25.92 4.81 -5.92
C GLY A 363 -24.63 4.97 -6.75
N TYR A 364 -23.61 5.57 -6.20
CA TYR A 364 -22.27 5.68 -6.80
C TYR A 364 -21.23 4.94 -5.97
N LEU A 365 -20.21 4.45 -6.65
CA LEU A 365 -18.94 4.04 -6.05
C LEU A 365 -17.94 5.19 -6.20
N TYR A 366 -17.55 5.77 -5.08
CA TYR A 366 -16.55 6.82 -5.03
C TYR A 366 -15.16 6.20 -4.83
N ILE A 367 -14.18 6.70 -5.57
CA ILE A 367 -12.82 6.14 -5.63
C ILE A 367 -11.82 7.18 -5.18
N GLY A 368 -11.04 6.83 -4.17
CA GLY A 368 -9.85 7.54 -3.73
C GLY A 368 -8.58 6.92 -4.30
N THR A 369 -7.50 7.69 -4.31
CA THR A 369 -6.22 7.30 -4.90
C THR A 369 -5.05 7.86 -4.11
N ALA A 370 -3.90 7.17 -4.12
CA ALA A 370 -2.67 7.62 -3.46
C ALA A 370 -1.64 8.22 -4.44
N PRO A 371 -0.57 8.84 -3.93
CA PRO A 371 0.55 9.30 -4.74
C PRO A 371 1.10 8.20 -5.68
N GLY A 372 1.25 8.56 -6.94
CA GLY A 372 1.62 7.61 -8.01
C GLY A 372 0.44 7.08 -8.82
N GLY A 373 -0.80 7.25 -8.32
CA GLY A 373 -2.06 6.92 -8.99
C GLY A 373 -2.65 8.09 -9.79
N SER A 374 -3.92 7.95 -10.16
CA SER A 374 -4.72 9.01 -10.76
C SER A 374 -4.97 10.15 -9.78
N LYS A 375 -5.20 11.36 -10.26
CA LYS A 375 -5.45 12.51 -9.41
C LYS A 375 -6.93 12.71 -9.14
N GLY A 376 -7.26 13.09 -7.90
CA GLY A 376 -8.59 13.51 -7.49
C GLY A 376 -9.54 12.39 -7.14
N VAL A 377 -10.68 12.76 -6.56
CA VAL A 377 -11.78 11.85 -6.26
C VAL A 377 -12.56 11.57 -7.54
N HIS A 378 -12.84 10.30 -7.81
CA HIS A 378 -13.68 9.88 -8.92
C HIS A 378 -14.95 9.20 -8.41
N ARG A 379 -15.99 9.14 -9.23
CA ARG A 379 -17.18 8.33 -8.96
C ARG A 379 -17.67 7.62 -10.22
N VAL A 380 -18.21 6.44 -10.05
CA VAL A 380 -18.88 5.67 -11.10
C VAL A 380 -20.25 5.21 -10.60
N LEU A 381 -21.24 5.18 -11.48
CA LEU A 381 -22.58 4.71 -11.13
C LEU A 381 -22.54 3.21 -10.80
N LEU A 382 -23.07 2.84 -9.63
CA LEU A 382 -23.32 1.44 -9.28
C LEU A 382 -24.53 0.94 -10.09
N THR A 383 -24.25 0.28 -11.21
CA THR A 383 -25.28 -0.43 -11.99
C THR A 383 -25.59 -1.74 -11.26
N LYS A 384 -26.86 -1.91 -10.88
CA LYS A 384 -27.38 -3.15 -10.30
C LYS A 384 -27.30 -4.32 -11.27
#